data_d57bd9f75bad7e54f9142a83879bad57
#
_entry.id   d57bd9f75bad7e54f9142a83879bad57
#
_cell.length_a   1.000
_cell.length_b   1.000
_cell.length_c   1.000
_cell.angle_alpha   90.00
_cell.angle_beta   90.00
_cell.angle_gamma   90.00
#
_symmetry.space_group_name_H-M   'P 1'
#
loop_
_entity.id
_entity.type
_entity.pdbx_description
1 polymer ?
#
loop_
_entity_poly.entity_id
_entity_poly.type
_entity_poly.pdbx_seq_one_letter_code
_entity_poly.pdbx_strand_id
1 'polypeptide(L)'
;MITLLVLAAALDAGAPPAPVVTPNRLRDAKLILADYARAIGDEKAWQKHKSIRVKREVLIKAMNFKTVEETHLVRSGKVVSVSSTPGMGLIRRGYDGRTAWGDDPIYGLRVLAGAEADELRIAATWNSEWHLGEVYTVLGAVAPPAGAPQDRALECVELGKRHGGPTTTTCFDAQTHLRVWEKGAQSSPGGDVPYVTRFSEWRVLDGVRVWRKEELTVGPVTMEGHIVEIVFDEPAPAQLFTLPKKK
;
A
#
# COMPACT_ATOMS: atom_id res chain seq x y z
N MET A 1 15.74 -40.74 77.98
CA MET A 1 15.63 -40.74 76.53
C MET A 1 15.33 -39.32 76.09
N ILE A 2 16.32 -38.62 75.57
CA ILE A 2 16.18 -37.22 75.10
C ILE A 2 16.24 -37.27 73.56
N THR A 3 15.11 -36.94 72.93
CA THR A 3 15.01 -36.92 71.50
C THR A 3 15.45 -35.52 70.98
N LEU A 4 16.54 -35.53 70.24
CA LEU A 4 17.09 -34.30 69.62
C LEU A 4 16.31 -34.04 68.34
N LEU A 5 15.63 -32.89 68.28
CA LEU A 5 14.95 -32.37 67.08
C LEU A 5 15.98 -31.59 66.26
N VAL A 6 16.32 -32.09 65.05
CA VAL A 6 17.15 -31.35 64.07
C VAL A 6 16.23 -30.53 63.16
N LEU A 7 16.30 -29.22 63.29
CA LEU A 7 15.60 -28.26 62.43
C LEU A 7 16.44 -28.03 61.18
N ALA A 8 16.02 -28.56 60.03
CA ALA A 8 16.66 -28.29 58.74
C ALA A 8 16.15 -26.97 58.20
N ALA A 9 17.01 -25.94 58.15
CA ALA A 9 16.73 -24.68 57.44
C ALA A 9 16.86 -24.91 55.95
N ALA A 10 15.75 -24.83 55.22
CA ALA A 10 15.74 -24.79 53.77
C ALA A 10 16.23 -23.39 53.31
N LEU A 11 17.37 -23.34 52.69
CA LEU A 11 17.86 -22.18 51.95
C LEU A 11 16.98 -21.98 50.72
N ASP A 12 16.21 -20.92 50.71
CA ASP A 12 15.39 -20.47 49.58
C ASP A 12 16.37 -20.00 48.49
N ALA A 13 16.68 -20.86 47.51
CA ALA A 13 17.42 -20.48 46.31
C ALA A 13 16.51 -19.62 45.46
N GLY A 14 16.68 -18.31 45.59
CA GLY A 14 15.94 -17.33 44.80
C GLY A 14 15.94 -17.70 43.30
N ALA A 15 14.78 -17.73 42.68
CA ALA A 15 14.63 -17.95 41.25
C ALA A 15 15.52 -16.98 40.45
N PRO A 16 16.20 -17.45 39.40
CA PRO A 16 17.01 -16.58 38.58
C PRO A 16 16.12 -15.44 38.03
N PRO A 17 16.66 -14.21 37.99
CA PRO A 17 15.90 -13.09 37.43
C PRO A 17 15.44 -13.40 36.02
N ALA A 18 14.18 -13.15 35.73
CA ALA A 18 13.62 -13.31 34.40
C ALA A 18 14.48 -12.52 33.37
N PRO A 19 14.73 -13.10 32.20
CA PRO A 19 15.56 -12.45 31.19
C PRO A 19 14.96 -11.06 30.92
N VAL A 20 15.77 -10.02 31.08
CA VAL A 20 15.43 -8.64 30.67
C VAL A 20 15.23 -8.68 29.18
N VAL A 21 13.99 -8.71 28.73
CA VAL A 21 13.64 -8.52 27.31
C VAL A 21 14.01 -7.09 26.98
N THR A 22 15.18 -6.87 26.43
CA THR A 22 15.58 -5.60 25.87
C THR A 22 14.51 -5.22 24.82
N PRO A 23 13.86 -4.06 24.91
CA PRO A 23 12.89 -3.67 23.90
C PRO A 23 13.60 -3.72 22.55
N ASN A 24 13.08 -4.55 21.66
CA ASN A 24 13.65 -4.75 20.33
C ASN A 24 13.62 -3.37 19.66
N ARG A 25 14.79 -2.73 19.54
CA ARG A 25 14.91 -1.39 18.95
C ARG A 25 14.45 -1.49 17.50
N LEU A 26 13.34 -0.83 17.17
CA LEU A 26 12.82 -0.79 15.82
C LEU A 26 13.95 -0.31 14.89
N ARG A 27 14.06 -0.96 13.74
CA ARG A 27 15.00 -0.57 12.69
C ARG A 27 14.61 0.80 12.13
N ASP A 28 15.58 1.57 11.67
CA ASP A 28 15.33 2.91 11.08
C ASP A 28 14.39 2.79 9.86
N ALA A 29 13.35 3.61 9.84
CA ALA A 29 12.32 3.61 8.79
C ALA A 29 12.90 3.87 7.38
N LYS A 30 13.92 4.73 7.28
CA LYS A 30 14.57 5.03 5.99
C LYS A 30 15.34 3.84 5.45
N LEU A 31 15.95 3.05 6.34
CA LEU A 31 16.63 1.81 5.95
C LEU A 31 15.63 0.75 5.49
N ILE A 32 14.48 0.63 6.16
CA ILE A 32 13.41 -0.28 5.74
C ILE A 32 12.92 0.08 4.33
N LEU A 33 12.65 1.36 4.08
CA LEU A 33 12.20 1.84 2.76
C LEU A 33 13.27 1.67 1.68
N ALA A 34 14.55 1.87 2.01
CA ALA A 34 15.65 1.65 1.08
C ALA A 34 15.81 0.17 0.70
N ASP A 35 15.59 -0.77 1.65
CA ASP A 35 15.61 -2.19 1.36
C ASP A 35 14.43 -2.61 0.49
N TYR A 36 13.24 -2.08 0.76
CA TYR A 36 12.08 -2.28 -0.11
C TYR A 36 12.35 -1.79 -1.53
N ALA A 37 12.85 -0.56 -1.69
CA ALA A 37 13.18 -0.01 -3.00
C ALA A 37 14.12 -0.95 -3.79
N ARG A 38 15.16 -1.47 -3.14
CA ARG A 38 16.07 -2.45 -3.75
C ARG A 38 15.38 -3.78 -4.07
N ALA A 39 14.48 -4.24 -3.19
CA ALA A 39 13.77 -5.49 -3.37
C ALA A 39 12.80 -5.47 -4.57
N ILE A 40 12.22 -4.32 -4.90
CA ILE A 40 11.31 -4.19 -6.04
C ILE A 40 12.02 -3.92 -7.37
N GLY A 41 13.34 -3.82 -7.37
CA GLY A 41 14.15 -3.70 -8.58
C GLY A 41 15.08 -2.50 -8.58
N ASP A 42 16.06 -2.51 -9.50
CA ASP A 42 16.99 -1.40 -9.68
C ASP A 42 16.24 -0.18 -10.23
N GLU A 43 16.57 1.00 -9.74
CA GLU A 43 16.07 2.28 -10.27
C GLU A 43 16.24 2.39 -11.79
N LYS A 44 17.37 1.91 -12.33
CA LYS A 44 17.63 1.88 -13.77
C LYS A 44 16.62 1.03 -14.55
N ALA A 45 16.13 -0.06 -13.96
CA ALA A 45 15.12 -0.88 -14.59
C ALA A 45 13.79 -0.12 -14.75
N TRP A 46 13.45 0.73 -13.79
CA TRP A 46 12.31 1.63 -13.88
C TRP A 46 12.56 2.81 -14.85
N GLN A 47 13.75 3.36 -14.83
CA GLN A 47 14.08 4.55 -15.63
C GLN A 47 14.11 4.30 -17.13
N LYS A 48 14.30 3.06 -17.58
CA LYS A 48 14.24 2.73 -19.03
C LYS A 48 12.84 2.86 -19.61
N HIS A 49 11.79 2.73 -18.77
CA HIS A 49 10.41 2.81 -19.20
C HIS A 49 9.86 4.25 -19.17
N LYS A 50 8.93 4.55 -20.09
CA LYS A 50 8.28 5.86 -20.23
C LYS A 50 6.81 5.83 -19.85
N SER A 51 6.19 4.66 -19.92
CA SER A 51 4.79 4.43 -19.57
C SER A 51 4.58 3.02 -19.06
N ILE A 52 3.49 2.84 -18.33
CA ILE A 52 3.01 1.53 -17.91
C ILE A 52 1.49 1.51 -18.03
N ARG A 53 0.96 0.44 -18.60
CA ARG A 53 -0.46 0.10 -18.53
C ARG A 53 -0.63 -1.13 -17.66
N VAL A 54 -1.52 -1.03 -16.69
CA VAL A 54 -1.86 -2.13 -15.77
C VAL A 54 -3.34 -2.44 -15.93
N LYS A 55 -3.67 -3.69 -16.21
CA LYS A 55 -5.04 -4.19 -16.19
C LYS A 55 -5.23 -5.09 -14.99
N ARG A 56 -6.26 -4.81 -14.21
CA ARG A 56 -6.59 -5.52 -12.98
C ARG A 56 -8.04 -5.99 -13.02
N GLU A 57 -8.26 -7.21 -12.57
CA GLU A 57 -9.59 -7.73 -12.28
C GLU A 57 -9.80 -7.72 -10.78
N VAL A 58 -10.92 -7.17 -10.33
CA VAL A 58 -11.29 -7.04 -8.93
C VAL A 58 -12.59 -7.78 -8.69
N LEU A 59 -12.56 -8.74 -7.79
CA LEU A 59 -13.74 -9.49 -7.33
C LEU A 59 -14.23 -8.93 -5.98
N ILE A 60 -15.44 -8.43 -5.93
CA ILE A 60 -16.14 -8.09 -4.68
C ILE A 60 -16.80 -9.34 -4.18
N LYS A 61 -16.17 -10.06 -3.24
CA LYS A 61 -16.58 -11.42 -2.82
C LYS A 61 -18.02 -11.49 -2.33
N ALA A 62 -18.44 -10.53 -1.51
CA ALA A 62 -19.78 -10.53 -0.90
C ALA A 62 -20.94 -10.44 -1.93
N MET A 63 -20.68 -9.85 -3.08
CA MET A 63 -21.68 -9.64 -4.13
C MET A 63 -21.41 -10.49 -5.38
N ASN A 64 -20.34 -11.26 -5.39
CA ASN A 64 -19.83 -11.98 -6.57
C ASN A 64 -19.72 -11.06 -7.81
N PHE A 65 -19.30 -9.83 -7.59
CA PHE A 65 -19.23 -8.78 -8.59
C PHE A 65 -17.81 -8.65 -9.11
N LYS A 66 -17.63 -8.73 -10.42
CA LYS A 66 -16.32 -8.58 -11.08
C LYS A 66 -16.24 -7.21 -11.75
N THR A 67 -15.21 -6.46 -11.40
CA THR A 67 -14.84 -5.18 -11.99
C THR A 67 -13.53 -5.32 -12.74
N VAL A 68 -13.39 -4.68 -13.89
CA VAL A 68 -12.13 -4.55 -14.60
C VAL A 68 -11.67 -3.12 -14.47
N GLU A 69 -10.43 -2.96 -14.04
CA GLU A 69 -9.76 -1.67 -13.94
C GLU A 69 -8.55 -1.64 -14.86
N GLU A 70 -8.40 -0.55 -15.59
CA GLU A 70 -7.22 -0.29 -16.40
C GLU A 70 -6.62 1.06 -16.00
N THR A 71 -5.33 1.04 -15.66
CA THR A 71 -4.58 2.23 -15.27
C THR A 71 -3.46 2.48 -16.25
N HIS A 72 -3.38 3.70 -16.76
CA HIS A 72 -2.25 4.19 -17.54
C HIS A 72 -1.50 5.24 -16.76
N LEU A 73 -0.21 5.05 -16.62
CA LEU A 73 0.72 5.98 -15.99
C LEU A 73 1.84 6.30 -16.98
N VAL A 74 2.17 7.57 -17.12
CA VAL A 74 3.30 8.01 -17.95
C VAL A 74 4.32 8.76 -17.12
N ARG A 75 5.60 8.60 -17.47
CA ARG A 75 6.74 9.19 -16.75
C ARG A 75 6.67 10.71 -16.63
N SER A 76 5.94 11.37 -17.51
CA SER A 76 5.69 12.82 -17.42
C SER A 76 4.74 13.25 -16.29
N GLY A 77 4.38 12.34 -15.38
CA GLY A 77 3.56 12.65 -14.21
C GLY A 77 2.07 12.76 -14.52
N LYS A 78 1.55 11.88 -15.39
CA LYS A 78 0.13 11.80 -15.70
C LYS A 78 -0.38 10.40 -15.45
N VAL A 79 -1.58 10.29 -14.93
CA VAL A 79 -2.24 9.01 -14.66
C VAL A 79 -3.71 9.10 -15.03
N VAL A 80 -4.26 7.98 -15.49
CA VAL A 80 -5.70 7.78 -15.60
C VAL A 80 -6.03 6.34 -15.22
N SER A 81 -7.08 6.17 -14.46
CA SER A 81 -7.67 4.87 -14.13
C SER A 81 -9.12 4.85 -14.61
N VAL A 82 -9.48 3.76 -15.25
CA VAL A 82 -10.85 3.48 -15.75
C VAL A 82 -11.29 2.17 -15.15
N SER A 83 -12.33 2.21 -14.33
CA SER A 83 -12.95 1.05 -13.73
C SER A 83 -14.32 0.81 -14.38
N SER A 84 -14.57 -0.39 -14.84
CA SER A 84 -15.84 -0.82 -15.44
C SER A 84 -16.49 -1.89 -14.60
N THR A 85 -17.67 -1.57 -14.08
CA THR A 85 -18.46 -2.48 -13.26
C THR A 85 -19.80 -2.74 -13.96
N PRO A 86 -20.14 -3.98 -14.30
CA PRO A 86 -21.44 -4.30 -14.91
C PRO A 86 -22.61 -3.74 -14.09
N GLY A 87 -23.52 -3.03 -14.73
CA GLY A 87 -24.70 -2.43 -14.06
C GLY A 87 -24.43 -1.15 -13.27
N MET A 88 -23.16 -0.79 -13.00
CA MET A 88 -22.80 0.45 -12.29
C MET A 88 -22.18 1.50 -13.21
N GLY A 89 -21.76 1.10 -14.43
CA GLY A 89 -21.16 2.01 -15.39
C GLY A 89 -19.65 2.15 -15.25
N LEU A 90 -19.12 3.26 -15.78
CA LEU A 90 -17.70 3.57 -15.77
C LEU A 90 -17.39 4.57 -14.65
N ILE A 91 -16.32 4.29 -13.93
CA ILE A 91 -15.69 5.24 -13.00
C ILE A 91 -14.34 5.60 -13.60
N ARG A 92 -14.08 6.86 -13.80
CA ARG A 92 -12.83 7.37 -14.35
C ARG A 92 -12.22 8.38 -13.40
N ARG A 93 -10.91 8.29 -13.19
CA ARG A 93 -10.14 9.27 -12.43
C ARG A 93 -8.84 9.54 -13.16
N GLY A 94 -8.43 10.78 -13.21
CA GLY A 94 -7.21 11.15 -13.90
C GLY A 94 -6.53 12.38 -13.35
N TYR A 95 -5.24 12.46 -13.68
CA TYR A 95 -4.39 13.62 -13.45
C TYR A 95 -3.58 13.89 -14.71
N ASP A 96 -3.71 15.08 -15.27
CA ASP A 96 -3.06 15.46 -16.53
C ASP A 96 -1.70 16.14 -16.34
N GLY A 97 -1.16 16.13 -15.10
CA GLY A 97 0.03 16.85 -14.67
C GLY A 97 -0.29 18.22 -14.05
N ARG A 98 -1.55 18.66 -14.09
CA ARG A 98 -2.01 19.93 -13.54
C ARG A 98 -3.33 19.84 -12.80
N THR A 99 -4.30 19.17 -13.41
CA THR A 99 -5.68 19.05 -12.92
C THR A 99 -5.98 17.60 -12.58
N ALA A 100 -6.43 17.36 -11.34
CA ALA A 100 -7.00 16.09 -10.91
C ALA A 100 -8.52 16.13 -11.19
N TRP A 101 -9.07 15.05 -11.74
CA TRP A 101 -10.48 14.96 -12.09
C TRP A 101 -11.05 13.57 -11.83
N GLY A 102 -12.36 13.53 -11.62
CA GLY A 102 -13.14 12.30 -11.50
C GLY A 102 -14.40 12.39 -12.32
N ASP A 103 -14.86 11.26 -12.81
CA ASP A 103 -16.12 11.11 -13.54
C ASP A 103 -16.73 9.77 -13.17
N ASP A 104 -17.81 9.80 -12.45
CA ASP A 104 -18.49 8.61 -11.94
C ASP A 104 -20.01 8.76 -11.94
N PRO A 105 -20.76 7.67 -11.92
CA PRO A 105 -22.22 7.71 -12.00
C PRO A 105 -22.93 8.42 -10.83
N ILE A 106 -22.25 8.57 -9.69
CA ILE A 106 -22.83 9.13 -8.47
C ILE A 106 -22.63 10.65 -8.42
N TYR A 107 -21.40 11.10 -8.63
CA TYR A 107 -21.03 12.52 -8.50
C TYR A 107 -20.84 13.23 -9.84
N GLY A 108 -20.86 12.47 -10.94
CA GLY A 108 -20.61 12.99 -12.29
C GLY A 108 -19.19 13.48 -12.51
N LEU A 109 -19.01 14.26 -13.55
CA LEU A 109 -17.73 14.84 -13.91
C LEU A 109 -17.39 16.04 -13.02
N ARG A 110 -16.26 15.97 -12.31
CA ARG A 110 -15.79 17.03 -11.40
C ARG A 110 -14.28 17.17 -11.37
N VAL A 111 -13.81 18.36 -11.07
CA VAL A 111 -12.43 18.61 -10.69
C VAL A 111 -12.27 18.19 -9.22
N LEU A 112 -11.22 17.45 -8.93
CA LEU A 112 -10.90 16.99 -7.58
C LEU A 112 -9.99 18.01 -6.89
N ALA A 113 -10.14 18.13 -5.58
CA ALA A 113 -9.36 19.02 -4.74
C ALA A 113 -8.95 18.31 -3.43
N GLY A 114 -8.05 18.95 -2.66
CA GLY A 114 -7.61 18.44 -1.37
C GLY A 114 -7.07 17.01 -1.46
N ALA A 115 -7.45 16.17 -0.51
CA ALA A 115 -6.93 14.82 -0.36
C ALA A 115 -7.19 13.92 -1.59
N GLU A 116 -8.35 14.05 -2.25
CA GLU A 116 -8.63 13.27 -3.48
C GLU A 116 -7.68 13.64 -4.63
N ALA A 117 -7.35 14.93 -4.77
CA ALA A 117 -6.38 15.37 -5.78
C ALA A 117 -4.96 14.92 -5.44
N ASP A 118 -4.60 14.93 -4.16
CA ASP A 118 -3.27 14.50 -3.71
C ASP A 118 -3.05 13.00 -3.92
N GLU A 119 -4.06 12.17 -3.73
CA GLU A 119 -3.99 10.74 -4.05
C GLU A 119 -3.66 10.50 -5.54
N LEU A 120 -4.28 11.27 -6.44
CA LEU A 120 -3.97 11.17 -7.86
C LEU A 120 -2.59 11.72 -8.22
N ARG A 121 -2.12 12.78 -7.56
CA ARG A 121 -0.74 13.28 -7.73
C ARG A 121 0.29 12.25 -7.31
N ILE A 122 0.05 11.56 -6.17
CA ILE A 122 0.88 10.46 -5.70
C ILE A 122 0.87 9.32 -6.73
N ALA A 123 -0.31 8.91 -7.18
CA ALA A 123 -0.45 7.85 -8.20
C ALA A 123 0.20 8.24 -9.54
N ALA A 124 0.26 9.53 -9.87
CA ALA A 124 0.91 10.04 -11.07
C ALA A 124 2.44 10.14 -10.95
N THR A 125 2.99 10.00 -9.74
CA THR A 125 4.44 9.99 -9.56
C THR A 125 5.01 8.71 -10.15
N TRP A 126 5.92 8.89 -11.13
CA TRP A 126 6.59 7.75 -11.76
C TRP A 126 7.35 6.95 -10.72
N ASN A 127 7.09 5.63 -10.68
CA ASN A 127 7.75 4.74 -9.74
C ASN A 127 7.58 5.18 -8.26
N SER A 128 6.39 5.64 -7.87
CA SER A 128 6.09 6.08 -6.50
C SER A 128 6.43 5.02 -5.44
N GLU A 129 6.34 3.74 -5.78
CA GLU A 129 6.72 2.63 -4.90
C GLU A 129 8.21 2.64 -4.54
N TRP A 130 9.07 3.01 -5.45
CA TRP A 130 10.51 3.12 -5.23
C TRP A 130 10.86 4.37 -4.40
N HIS A 131 10.03 5.41 -4.50
CA HIS A 131 10.21 6.72 -3.89
C HIS A 131 9.29 6.97 -2.68
N LEU A 132 8.84 5.93 -1.97
CA LEU A 132 7.90 6.11 -0.85
C LEU A 132 8.36 7.18 0.16
N GLY A 133 9.65 7.22 0.48
CA GLY A 133 10.22 8.22 1.38
C GLY A 133 10.24 9.65 0.82
N GLU A 134 10.08 9.83 -0.49
CA GLU A 134 10.01 11.12 -1.16
C GLU A 134 8.57 11.56 -1.41
N VAL A 135 7.68 10.60 -1.65
CA VAL A 135 6.26 10.83 -1.94
C VAL A 135 5.48 11.10 -0.66
N TYR A 136 5.83 10.42 0.43
CA TYR A 136 5.23 10.57 1.74
C TYR A 136 6.18 11.23 2.74
N THR A 137 5.64 11.75 3.83
CA THR A 137 6.41 12.11 5.01
C THR A 137 6.63 10.84 5.84
N VAL A 138 7.89 10.45 6.03
CA VAL A 138 8.25 9.30 6.87
C VAL A 138 8.14 9.73 8.33
N LEU A 139 7.17 9.18 9.06
CA LEU A 139 6.92 9.50 10.46
C LEU A 139 7.79 8.64 11.39
N GLY A 140 8.10 7.42 11.00
CA GLY A 140 8.99 6.53 11.76
C GLY A 140 8.69 5.06 11.55
N ALA A 141 9.54 4.21 12.11
CA ALA A 141 9.26 2.79 12.23
C ALA A 141 8.30 2.53 13.40
N VAL A 142 7.38 1.61 13.21
CA VAL A 142 6.38 1.24 14.22
C VAL A 142 6.32 -0.27 14.39
N ALA A 143 5.88 -0.73 15.54
CA ALA A 143 5.60 -2.15 15.75
C ALA A 143 4.46 -2.61 14.82
N PRO A 144 4.47 -3.89 14.36
CA PRO A 144 3.37 -4.42 13.57
C PRO A 144 2.03 -4.21 14.29
N PRO A 145 1.05 -3.53 13.65
CA PRO A 145 -0.22 -3.25 14.29
C PRO A 145 -1.10 -4.50 14.35
N ALA A 146 -2.14 -4.45 15.19
CA ALA A 146 -3.14 -5.51 15.26
C ALA A 146 -3.76 -5.75 13.86
N GLY A 147 -3.89 -7.01 13.46
CA GLY A 147 -4.38 -7.44 12.14
C GLY A 147 -3.32 -7.56 11.06
N ALA A 148 -2.08 -7.14 11.32
CA ALA A 148 -0.95 -7.48 10.47
C ALA A 148 -0.65 -9.00 10.54
N PRO A 149 -0.08 -9.61 9.48
CA PRO A 149 0.33 -11.02 9.48
C PRO A 149 1.20 -11.37 10.68
N GLN A 150 0.93 -12.53 11.31
CA GLN A 150 1.69 -13.03 12.47
C GLN A 150 2.56 -14.27 12.12
N ASP A 151 2.48 -14.73 10.88
CA ASP A 151 3.19 -15.91 10.36
C ASP A 151 4.63 -15.63 9.91
N ARG A 152 5.05 -14.37 10.01
CA ARG A 152 6.36 -13.87 9.59
C ARG A 152 6.82 -12.67 10.39
N ALA A 153 8.12 -12.40 10.40
CA ALA A 153 8.68 -11.18 10.95
C ALA A 153 8.39 -10.00 10.03
N LEU A 154 7.89 -8.89 10.58
CA LEU A 154 7.54 -7.69 9.84
C LEU A 154 8.35 -6.49 10.32
N GLU A 155 8.70 -5.63 9.37
CA GLU A 155 9.20 -4.28 9.58
C GLU A 155 8.17 -3.29 9.07
N CYS A 156 7.64 -2.43 9.94
CA CYS A 156 6.56 -1.51 9.57
C CYS A 156 6.99 -0.06 9.69
N VAL A 157 6.49 0.76 8.77
CA VAL A 157 6.76 2.20 8.70
C VAL A 157 5.43 2.94 8.68
N GLU A 158 5.34 4.00 9.45
CA GLU A 158 4.22 4.94 9.38
C GLU A 158 4.56 6.08 8.43
N LEU A 159 3.66 6.33 7.49
CA LEU A 159 3.76 7.31 6.42
C LEU A 159 2.63 8.32 6.52
N GLY A 160 2.95 9.60 6.48
CA GLY A 160 1.99 10.70 6.42
C GLY A 160 1.86 11.26 5.00
N LYS A 161 0.67 11.65 4.60
CA LYS A 161 0.46 12.41 3.35
C LYS A 161 1.05 13.82 3.52
N ARG A 162 1.73 14.35 2.49
CA ARG A 162 2.42 15.66 2.59
C ARG A 162 1.48 16.85 2.85
N HIS A 163 0.24 16.76 2.40
CA HIS A 163 -0.76 17.83 2.57
C HIS A 163 -1.76 17.53 3.69
N GLY A 164 -1.39 16.61 4.61
CA GLY A 164 -2.23 16.22 5.74
C GLY A 164 -3.22 15.11 5.39
N GLY A 165 -4.03 14.72 6.37
CA GLY A 165 -4.96 13.60 6.28
C GLY A 165 -4.50 12.38 7.06
N PRO A 166 -5.21 11.26 6.94
CA PRO A 166 -4.88 10.04 7.68
C PRO A 166 -3.52 9.47 7.28
N THR A 167 -2.83 8.91 8.28
CA THR A 167 -1.57 8.21 8.07
C THR A 167 -1.81 6.81 7.50
N THR A 168 -0.77 6.25 6.91
CA THR A 168 -0.73 4.88 6.41
C THR A 168 0.38 4.13 7.11
N THR A 169 0.08 2.97 7.68
CA THR A 169 1.09 2.03 8.17
C THR A 169 1.31 0.98 7.10
N THR A 170 2.52 0.88 6.58
CA THR A 170 2.90 -0.15 5.62
C THR A 170 3.92 -1.10 6.24
N CYS A 171 3.74 -2.41 6.04
CA CYS A 171 4.60 -3.46 6.59
C CYS A 171 5.24 -4.29 5.49
N PHE A 172 6.52 -4.54 5.68
CA PHE A 172 7.38 -5.32 4.81
C PHE A 172 7.77 -6.61 5.50
N ASP A 173 7.87 -7.68 4.75
CA ASP A 173 8.45 -8.93 5.23
C ASP A 173 9.94 -8.73 5.50
N ALA A 174 10.39 -9.00 6.71
CA ALA A 174 11.77 -8.71 7.14
C ALA A 174 12.84 -9.52 6.38
N GLN A 175 12.47 -10.64 5.74
CA GLN A 175 13.38 -11.49 5.00
C GLN A 175 13.48 -11.09 3.52
N THR A 176 12.33 -10.81 2.89
CA THR A 176 12.26 -10.50 1.46
C THR A 176 12.25 -9.01 1.17
N HIS A 177 12.03 -8.19 2.19
CA HIS A 177 11.81 -6.74 2.14
C HIS A 177 10.64 -6.31 1.25
N LEU A 178 9.77 -7.23 0.84
CA LEU A 178 8.62 -6.92 0.02
C LEU A 178 7.44 -6.48 0.88
N ARG A 179 6.68 -5.50 0.39
CA ARG A 179 5.46 -5.05 1.04
C ARG A 179 4.44 -6.20 1.07
N VAL A 180 3.89 -6.48 2.23
CA VAL A 180 2.93 -7.58 2.42
C VAL A 180 1.62 -7.10 3.02
N TRP A 181 1.60 -5.93 3.65
CA TRP A 181 0.44 -5.43 4.35
C TRP A 181 0.46 -3.92 4.47
N GLU A 182 -0.72 -3.33 4.41
CA GLU A 182 -0.91 -1.89 4.58
C GLU A 182 -2.26 -1.60 5.24
N LYS A 183 -2.30 -0.59 6.11
CA LYS A 183 -3.51 -0.04 6.73
C LYS A 183 -3.49 1.46 6.63
N GLY A 184 -4.59 2.04 6.23
CA GLY A 184 -4.74 3.49 6.12
C GLY A 184 -6.20 3.90 6.05
N ALA A 185 -6.43 5.09 5.53
CA ALA A 185 -7.76 5.53 5.16
C ALA A 185 -7.72 6.24 3.79
N GLN A 186 -8.73 5.97 2.99
CA GLN A 186 -8.95 6.61 1.70
C GLN A 186 -9.91 7.78 1.88
N SER A 187 -9.54 8.93 1.36
CA SER A 187 -10.41 10.10 1.39
C SER A 187 -11.52 9.97 0.36
N SER A 188 -12.74 10.34 0.76
CA SER A 188 -13.92 10.38 -0.09
C SER A 188 -14.77 11.61 0.24
N PRO A 189 -15.73 12.01 -0.61
CA PRO A 189 -16.67 13.08 -0.31
C PRO A 189 -17.48 12.86 0.97
N GLY A 190 -17.66 11.59 1.37
CA GLY A 190 -18.36 11.19 2.61
C GLY A 190 -17.46 11.12 3.84
N GLY A 191 -16.18 11.47 3.72
CA GLY A 191 -15.18 11.36 4.77
C GLY A 191 -14.15 10.25 4.53
N ASP A 192 -13.25 10.07 5.48
CA ASP A 192 -12.19 9.06 5.38
C ASP A 192 -12.71 7.66 5.68
N VAL A 193 -12.44 6.73 4.78
CA VAL A 193 -12.87 5.33 4.90
C VAL A 193 -11.65 4.46 5.19
N PRO A 194 -11.59 3.77 6.34
CA PRO A 194 -10.45 2.92 6.68
C PRO A 194 -10.37 1.71 5.75
N TYR A 195 -9.15 1.35 5.41
CA TYR A 195 -8.84 0.17 4.62
C TYR A 195 -7.68 -0.64 5.18
N VAL A 196 -7.65 -1.91 4.79
CA VAL A 196 -6.50 -2.81 4.96
C VAL A 196 -6.24 -3.50 3.62
N THR A 197 -4.98 -3.51 3.17
CA THR A 197 -4.56 -4.22 1.96
C THR A 197 -3.50 -5.25 2.29
N ARG A 198 -3.60 -6.44 1.71
CA ARG A 198 -2.57 -7.48 1.70
C ARG A 198 -2.04 -7.65 0.29
N PHE A 199 -0.72 -7.74 0.14
CA PHE A 199 -0.04 -7.89 -1.14
C PHE A 199 0.65 -9.25 -1.21
N SER A 200 0.54 -9.91 -2.36
CA SER A 200 1.12 -11.23 -2.57
C SER A 200 1.45 -11.49 -4.05
N GLU A 201 2.02 -12.67 -4.33
CA GLU A 201 2.35 -13.11 -5.67
C GLU A 201 3.29 -12.16 -6.42
N TRP A 202 4.34 -11.72 -5.75
CA TRP A 202 5.35 -10.86 -6.34
C TRP A 202 6.07 -11.55 -7.51
N ARG A 203 6.14 -10.88 -8.65
CA ARG A 203 6.78 -11.38 -9.87
C ARG A 203 7.74 -10.35 -10.44
N VAL A 204 8.81 -10.83 -11.06
CA VAL A 204 9.74 -9.98 -11.81
C VAL A 204 9.24 -9.87 -13.24
N LEU A 205 9.10 -8.64 -13.71
CA LEU A 205 8.75 -8.30 -15.08
C LEU A 205 9.72 -7.22 -15.55
N ASP A 206 10.53 -7.54 -16.54
CA ASP A 206 11.50 -6.62 -17.17
C ASP A 206 12.46 -5.92 -16.19
N GLY A 207 12.90 -6.68 -15.16
CA GLY A 207 13.81 -6.19 -14.10
C GLY A 207 13.13 -5.46 -12.95
N VAL A 208 11.83 -5.24 -13.01
CA VAL A 208 11.00 -4.66 -11.93
C VAL A 208 10.19 -5.75 -11.26
N ARG A 209 10.05 -5.67 -9.95
CA ARG A 209 9.20 -6.61 -9.20
C ARG A 209 7.89 -5.94 -8.85
N VAL A 210 6.79 -6.61 -9.22
CA VAL A 210 5.42 -6.14 -8.99
C VAL A 210 4.59 -7.22 -8.31
N TRP A 211 3.65 -6.82 -7.45
CA TRP A 211 2.67 -7.75 -6.91
C TRP A 211 1.63 -8.07 -8.01
N ARG A 212 1.08 -9.28 -7.96
CA ARG A 212 0.06 -9.72 -8.91
C ARG A 212 -1.29 -9.90 -8.23
N LYS A 213 -1.29 -10.04 -6.92
CA LYS A 213 -2.49 -10.22 -6.12
C LYS A 213 -2.53 -9.26 -4.95
N GLU A 214 -3.71 -8.69 -4.72
CA GLU A 214 -4.02 -7.92 -3.52
C GLU A 214 -5.36 -8.36 -2.93
N GLU A 215 -5.50 -8.26 -1.62
CA GLU A 215 -6.77 -8.35 -0.92
C GLU A 215 -6.99 -7.03 -0.19
N LEU A 216 -8.02 -6.29 -0.61
CA LEU A 216 -8.38 -4.99 -0.05
C LEU A 216 -9.68 -5.13 0.75
N THR A 217 -9.65 -4.75 2.01
CA THR A 217 -10.84 -4.65 2.88
C THR A 217 -11.12 -3.19 3.17
N VAL A 218 -12.33 -2.72 2.84
CA VAL A 218 -12.82 -1.36 3.11
C VAL A 218 -14.12 -1.48 3.89
N GLY A 219 -14.11 -1.12 5.17
CA GLY A 219 -15.24 -1.37 6.05
C GLY A 219 -15.63 -2.87 6.07
N PRO A 220 -16.88 -3.24 5.77
CA PRO A 220 -17.32 -4.64 5.72
C PRO A 220 -17.03 -5.33 4.37
N VAL A 221 -16.52 -4.62 3.38
CA VAL A 221 -16.36 -5.15 2.01
C VAL A 221 -14.93 -5.61 1.80
N THR A 222 -14.77 -6.87 1.40
CA THR A 222 -13.49 -7.44 0.96
C THR A 222 -13.51 -7.64 -0.54
N MET A 223 -12.46 -7.15 -1.19
CA MET A 223 -12.21 -7.23 -2.62
C MET A 223 -10.90 -7.98 -2.86
N GLU A 224 -10.88 -8.83 -3.86
CA GLU A 224 -9.68 -9.52 -4.32
C GLU A 224 -9.31 -9.02 -5.70
N GLY A 225 -8.14 -8.39 -5.82
CA GLY A 225 -7.61 -7.84 -7.05
C GLY A 225 -6.50 -8.72 -7.63
N HIS A 226 -6.56 -8.99 -8.93
CA HIS A 226 -5.52 -9.68 -9.67
C HIS A 226 -5.05 -8.81 -10.84
N ILE A 227 -3.76 -8.50 -10.87
CA ILE A 227 -3.15 -7.87 -12.03
C ILE A 227 -2.99 -8.94 -13.11
N VAL A 228 -3.81 -8.83 -14.15
CA VAL A 228 -3.87 -9.80 -15.24
C VAL A 228 -2.90 -9.44 -16.38
N GLU A 229 -2.61 -8.13 -16.54
CA GLU A 229 -1.72 -7.65 -17.58
C GLU A 229 -0.93 -6.41 -17.10
N ILE A 230 0.34 -6.36 -17.49
CA ILE A 230 1.21 -5.18 -17.36
C ILE A 230 1.95 -5.03 -18.68
N VAL A 231 1.87 -3.84 -19.28
CA VAL A 231 2.58 -3.49 -20.51
C VAL A 231 3.37 -2.21 -20.29
N PHE A 232 4.66 -2.27 -20.53
CA PHE A 232 5.53 -1.10 -20.52
C PHE A 232 5.60 -0.46 -21.89
N ASP A 233 5.80 0.84 -21.93
CA ASP A 233 6.08 1.65 -23.12
C ASP A 233 5.00 1.64 -24.20
N GLU A 234 3.77 1.25 -23.85
CA GLU A 234 2.63 1.37 -24.74
C GLU A 234 2.25 2.85 -24.92
N PRO A 235 2.12 3.32 -26.17
CA PRO A 235 1.70 4.69 -26.42
C PRO A 235 0.31 4.98 -25.87
N ALA A 236 0.20 5.99 -25.04
CA ALA A 236 -1.08 6.46 -24.51
C ALA A 236 -1.42 7.84 -25.11
N PRO A 237 -2.59 8.00 -25.76
CA PRO A 237 -2.99 9.28 -26.33
C PRO A 237 -3.10 10.37 -25.24
N ALA A 238 -2.59 11.57 -25.49
CA ALA A 238 -2.59 12.66 -24.51
C ALA A 238 -4.01 13.00 -24.01
N GLN A 239 -5.02 12.83 -24.86
CA GLN A 239 -6.43 13.07 -24.54
C GLN A 239 -6.96 12.12 -23.45
N LEU A 240 -6.35 10.94 -23.26
CA LEU A 240 -6.75 9.97 -22.25
C LEU A 240 -6.65 10.57 -20.83
N PHE A 241 -5.65 11.40 -20.58
CA PHE A 241 -5.37 11.99 -19.26
C PHE A 241 -6.13 13.29 -18.99
N THR A 242 -6.68 13.93 -20.02
CA THR A 242 -7.32 15.24 -19.87
C THR A 242 -8.72 15.13 -19.30
N LEU A 243 -9.14 16.17 -18.56
CA LEU A 243 -10.52 16.30 -18.09
C LEU A 243 -11.48 16.15 -19.30
N PRO A 244 -12.40 15.18 -19.28
CA PRO A 244 -13.40 15.02 -20.34
C PRO A 244 -14.23 16.29 -20.52
N LYS A 245 -14.64 16.58 -21.76
CA LYS A 245 -15.60 17.66 -22.01
C LYS A 245 -16.98 17.22 -21.51
N LYS A 246 -17.69 18.09 -20.82
CA LYS A 246 -19.12 17.86 -20.53
C LYS A 246 -19.86 17.69 -21.87
N LYS A 247 -20.56 16.57 -22.00
CA LYS A 247 -21.49 16.36 -23.11
C LYS A 247 -22.74 17.22 -22.94
#